data_a8daf841393edcb8f18c7e3b678a609f
#
_entry.id   a8daf841393edcb8f18c7e3b678a609f
#
_cell.length_a   1.000
_cell.length_b   1.000
_cell.length_c   1.000
_cell.angle_alpha   90.00
_cell.angle_beta   90.00
_cell.angle_gamma   90.00
#
_symmetry.space_group_name_H-M   'P 1'
#
loop_
_entity.id
_entity.type
_entity.pdbx_description
1 polymer ?
#
loop_
_entity_poly.entity_id
_entity_poly.type
_entity_poly.pdbx_seq_one_letter_code
_entity_poly.pdbx_strand_id
1 'polypeptide(L)'
;LVLSGPPLGYELEGSDKVLKVAGPLIRRFRPGFEVRDEFDPANYASDITVGERFFEDPLRVDFMTISLALETIGEIDRVTGAIAGLALPTWVGHGDVDRLVPVWASEPLESVAAVRKVYDGLGHEILNEPVGLDIADEMAAWIEQTLGL
;
A
#
# COMPACT_ATOMS: atom_id res chain seq x y z
N LEU A 1 -2.75 5.35 15.05
CA LEU A 1 -2.21 5.00 13.74
C LEU A 1 -3.36 4.94 12.74
N VAL A 2 -3.21 5.58 11.57
CA VAL A 2 -4.16 5.51 10.46
C VAL A 2 -3.43 4.96 9.24
N LEU A 3 -4.00 3.97 8.58
CA LEU A 3 -3.43 3.28 7.42
C LEU A 3 -4.45 3.24 6.28
N SER A 4 -4.02 3.51 5.07
CA SER A 4 -4.77 3.37 3.83
C SER A 4 -4.05 2.37 2.93
N GLY A 5 -4.74 1.30 2.51
CA GLY A 5 -4.20 0.27 1.62
C GLY A 5 -2.85 -0.31 2.06
N PRO A 6 -2.63 -0.71 3.34
CA PRO A 6 -1.30 -1.09 3.81
C PRO A 6 -0.84 -2.42 3.19
N PRO A 7 0.36 -2.49 2.59
CA PRO A 7 0.89 -3.68 1.92
C PRO A 7 1.52 -4.66 2.94
N LEU A 8 0.71 -5.32 3.76
CA LEU A 8 1.18 -6.33 4.73
C LEU A 8 1.14 -7.76 4.17
N GLY A 9 1.06 -7.87 2.88
CA GLY A 9 1.16 -9.09 2.11
C GLY A 9 1.41 -8.76 0.65
N TYR A 10 1.99 -9.70 -0.09
CA TYR A 10 2.24 -9.54 -1.51
C TYR A 10 2.16 -10.89 -2.23
N GLU A 11 1.73 -10.86 -3.47
CA GLU A 11 1.86 -11.98 -4.39
C GLU A 11 2.95 -11.67 -5.41
N LEU A 12 3.93 -12.55 -5.52
CA LEU A 12 4.96 -12.41 -6.54
C LEU A 12 4.52 -13.15 -7.80
N GLU A 13 4.44 -12.45 -8.90
CA GLU A 13 4.14 -13.03 -10.21
C GLU A 13 5.27 -12.77 -11.21
N GLY A 14 5.39 -13.63 -12.22
CA GLY A 14 6.27 -13.43 -13.37
C GLY A 14 7.68 -12.98 -13.01
N SER A 15 8.02 -11.75 -13.40
CA SER A 15 9.33 -11.10 -13.18
C SER A 15 9.71 -10.93 -11.72
N ASP A 16 8.74 -10.78 -10.82
CA ASP A 16 8.99 -10.55 -9.39
C ASP A 16 9.60 -11.77 -8.71
N LYS A 17 9.20 -12.97 -9.12
CA LYS A 17 9.82 -14.22 -8.66
C LYS A 17 11.28 -14.28 -9.05
N VAL A 18 11.59 -13.87 -10.28
CA VAL A 18 12.98 -13.78 -10.77
C VAL A 18 13.74 -12.73 -9.97
N LEU A 19 13.11 -11.58 -9.70
CA LEU A 19 13.72 -10.51 -8.92
C LEU A 19 14.03 -10.96 -7.49
N LYS A 20 13.14 -11.68 -6.84
CA LYS A 20 13.36 -12.22 -5.48
C LYS A 20 14.54 -13.19 -5.44
N VAL A 21 14.72 -14.01 -6.47
CA VAL A 21 15.81 -15.02 -6.54
C VAL A 21 17.13 -14.41 -6.99
N ALA A 22 17.14 -13.64 -8.08
CA ALA A 22 18.34 -13.06 -8.67
C ALA A 22 18.71 -11.71 -8.06
N GLY A 23 17.75 -11.01 -7.47
CA GLY A 23 17.90 -9.67 -6.93
C GLY A 23 19.04 -9.51 -5.93
N PRO A 24 19.24 -10.41 -4.95
CA PRO A 24 20.36 -10.32 -4.02
C PRO A 24 21.74 -10.33 -4.72
N LEU A 25 21.86 -11.10 -5.79
CA LEU A 25 23.10 -11.13 -6.58
C LEU A 25 23.28 -9.85 -7.40
N ILE A 26 22.20 -9.36 -8.04
CA ILE A 26 22.20 -8.09 -8.77
C ILE A 26 22.56 -6.95 -7.82
N ARG A 27 21.91 -6.88 -6.65
CA ARG A 27 22.16 -5.86 -5.62
C ARG A 27 23.61 -5.81 -5.17
N ARG A 28 24.28 -6.99 -5.05
CA ARG A 28 25.68 -7.05 -4.63
C ARG A 28 26.62 -6.32 -5.61
N PHE A 29 26.34 -6.38 -6.90
CA PHE A 29 27.22 -5.82 -7.95
C PHE A 29 26.70 -4.49 -8.51
N ARG A 30 25.37 -4.26 -8.47
CA ARG A 30 24.70 -3.08 -8.97
C ARG A 30 23.53 -2.68 -8.07
N PRO A 31 23.79 -2.13 -6.87
CA PRO A 31 22.73 -1.80 -5.91
C PRO A 31 21.73 -0.75 -6.44
N GLY A 32 22.17 0.12 -7.34
CA GLY A 32 21.34 1.12 -8.02
C GLY A 32 20.72 0.62 -9.33
N PHE A 33 20.68 -0.69 -9.60
CA PHE A 33 19.98 -1.20 -10.78
C PHE A 33 18.51 -0.81 -10.73
N GLU A 34 18.04 -0.15 -11.77
CA GLU A 34 16.66 0.35 -11.85
C GLU A 34 15.72 -0.77 -12.28
N VAL A 35 14.65 -0.92 -11.52
CA VAL A 35 13.49 -1.75 -11.85
C VAL A 35 12.36 -0.78 -12.19
N ARG A 36 11.93 -0.80 -13.43
CA ARG A 36 10.81 0.03 -13.88
C ARG A 36 9.53 -0.79 -13.73
N ASP A 37 8.52 -0.12 -13.24
CA ASP A 37 7.20 -0.70 -13.12
C ASP A 37 6.26 -0.08 -14.15
N GLU A 38 5.55 -0.92 -14.88
CA GLU A 38 4.55 -0.53 -15.87
C GLU A 38 3.16 -0.52 -15.21
N PHE A 39 2.98 0.34 -14.19
CA PHE A 39 1.67 0.49 -13.59
C PHE A 39 0.66 1.11 -14.56
N ASP A 40 -0.54 0.52 -14.60
CA ASP A 40 -1.68 1.09 -15.31
C ASP A 40 -2.33 2.16 -14.42
N PRO A 41 -2.56 3.40 -14.92
CA PRO A 41 -3.31 4.44 -14.21
C PRO A 41 -4.65 3.94 -13.63
N ALA A 42 -5.33 3.04 -14.34
CA ALA A 42 -6.60 2.46 -13.90
C ALA A 42 -6.51 1.59 -12.63
N ASN A 43 -5.31 1.31 -12.13
CA ASN A 43 -5.11 0.53 -10.91
C ASN A 43 -5.12 1.37 -9.63
N TYR A 44 -5.09 2.72 -9.75
CA TYR A 44 -4.95 3.61 -8.59
C TYR A 44 -6.27 3.93 -7.90
N ALA A 45 -7.31 4.21 -8.69
CA ALA A 45 -8.63 4.57 -8.18
C ALA A 45 -9.73 4.11 -9.16
N SER A 46 -10.98 4.17 -8.74
CA SER A 46 -12.14 3.89 -9.60
C SER A 46 -12.28 4.95 -10.70
N ASP A 47 -11.87 6.20 -10.43
CA ASP A 47 -11.74 7.27 -11.43
C ASP A 47 -10.34 7.26 -12.04
N ILE A 48 -10.23 6.86 -13.32
CA ILE A 48 -8.95 6.80 -14.05
C ILE A 48 -8.20 8.13 -14.05
N THR A 49 -8.89 9.26 -13.96
CA THR A 49 -8.24 10.59 -13.95
C THR A 49 -7.36 10.82 -12.74
N VAL A 50 -7.58 10.08 -11.66
CA VAL A 50 -6.70 10.08 -10.47
C VAL A 50 -5.34 9.49 -10.81
N GLY A 51 -5.33 8.32 -11.43
CA GLY A 51 -4.11 7.67 -11.88
C GLY A 51 -3.40 8.48 -12.97
N GLU A 52 -4.14 9.01 -13.96
CA GLU A 52 -3.58 9.87 -15.01
C GLU A 52 -2.84 11.07 -14.42
N ARG A 53 -3.46 11.79 -13.47
CA ARG A 53 -2.82 12.93 -12.77
C ARG A 53 -1.57 12.51 -12.00
N PHE A 54 -1.57 11.33 -11.36
CA PHE A 54 -0.40 10.80 -10.70
C PHE A 54 0.75 10.55 -11.68
N PHE A 55 0.45 10.02 -12.89
CA PHE A 55 1.47 9.76 -13.91
C PHE A 55 1.99 11.03 -14.57
N GLU A 56 1.21 12.10 -14.61
CA GLU A 56 1.60 13.42 -15.13
C GLU A 56 2.39 14.26 -14.12
N ASP A 57 2.44 13.87 -12.85
CA ASP A 57 3.14 14.61 -11.81
C ASP A 57 4.66 14.63 -12.09
N PRO A 58 5.28 15.82 -12.31
CA PRO A 58 6.70 15.94 -12.59
C PRO A 58 7.60 15.53 -11.41
N LEU A 59 7.05 15.36 -10.20
CA LEU A 59 7.77 14.88 -9.03
C LEU A 59 7.78 13.36 -8.94
N ARG A 60 7.00 12.68 -9.77
CA ARG A 60 6.95 11.23 -9.80
C ARG A 60 8.25 10.64 -10.32
N VAL A 61 8.73 9.61 -9.64
CA VAL A 61 9.83 8.75 -10.10
C VAL A 61 9.22 7.46 -10.65
N ASP A 62 9.59 7.08 -11.88
CA ASP A 62 9.04 5.95 -12.63
C ASP A 62 9.87 4.66 -12.49
N PHE A 63 10.74 4.59 -11.49
CA PHE A 63 11.56 3.42 -11.20
C PHE A 63 11.79 3.27 -9.70
N MET A 64 12.12 2.06 -9.29
CA MET A 64 12.73 1.84 -7.98
C MET A 64 14.06 1.10 -8.17
N THR A 65 15.00 1.27 -7.23
CA THR A 65 16.23 0.50 -7.28
C THR A 65 16.00 -0.94 -6.78
N ILE A 66 16.81 -1.87 -7.28
CA ILE A 66 16.80 -3.26 -6.78
C ILE A 66 16.98 -3.33 -5.26
N SER A 67 17.77 -2.42 -4.70
CA SER A 67 17.98 -2.34 -3.25
C SER A 67 16.68 -1.97 -2.54
N LEU A 68 15.97 -0.95 -3.01
CA LEU A 68 14.70 -0.52 -2.43
C LEU A 68 13.64 -1.62 -2.54
N ALA A 69 13.51 -2.27 -3.71
CA ALA A 69 12.56 -3.36 -3.91
C ALA A 69 12.77 -4.51 -2.92
N LEU A 70 14.01 -4.96 -2.75
CA LEU A 70 14.33 -6.04 -1.82
C LEU A 70 14.15 -5.65 -0.35
N GLU A 71 14.50 -4.41 0.03
CA GLU A 71 14.26 -3.92 1.38
C GLU A 71 12.75 -3.81 1.67
N THR A 72 11.96 -3.31 0.71
CA THR A 72 10.50 -3.22 0.86
C THR A 72 9.89 -4.59 1.12
N ILE A 73 10.26 -5.61 0.31
CA ILE A 73 9.79 -6.99 0.51
C ILE A 73 10.18 -7.51 1.90
N GLY A 74 11.45 -7.30 2.29
CA GLY A 74 11.93 -7.74 3.60
C GLY A 74 11.23 -7.04 4.76
N GLU A 75 10.91 -5.74 4.63
CA GLU A 75 10.17 -4.99 5.65
C GLU A 75 8.70 -5.39 5.73
N ILE A 76 8.06 -5.71 4.62
CA ILE A 76 6.69 -6.27 4.64
C ILE A 76 6.67 -7.56 5.47
N ASP A 77 7.57 -8.51 5.19
CA ASP A 77 7.67 -9.77 5.92
C ASP A 77 7.93 -9.52 7.43
N ARG A 78 8.85 -8.58 7.75
CA ARG A 78 9.22 -8.25 9.14
C ARG A 78 8.06 -7.61 9.90
N VAL A 79 7.38 -6.64 9.30
CA VAL A 79 6.28 -5.91 9.93
C VAL A 79 5.09 -6.83 10.11
N THR A 80 4.74 -7.63 9.11
CA THR A 80 3.64 -8.61 9.19
C THR A 80 3.87 -9.60 10.31
N GLY A 81 5.10 -10.09 10.48
CA GLY A 81 5.47 -10.97 11.60
C GLY A 81 5.40 -10.29 12.98
N ALA A 82 5.44 -8.96 13.04
CA ALA A 82 5.44 -8.18 14.29
C ALA A 82 4.05 -7.61 14.65
N ILE A 83 3.04 -7.75 13.80
CA ILE A 83 1.71 -7.12 13.95
C ILE A 83 1.06 -7.47 15.30
N ALA A 84 1.18 -8.70 15.78
CA ALA A 84 0.60 -9.11 17.04
C ALA A 84 1.08 -8.29 18.26
N GLY A 85 2.21 -7.58 18.14
CA GLY A 85 2.74 -6.67 19.14
C GLY A 85 2.30 -5.21 18.99
N LEU A 86 1.44 -4.91 18.02
CA LEU A 86 0.96 -3.55 17.80
C LEU A 86 0.00 -3.13 18.93
N ALA A 87 0.46 -2.21 19.78
CA ALA A 87 -0.30 -1.71 20.93
C ALA A 87 -0.99 -0.36 20.68
N LEU A 88 -0.80 0.24 19.53
CA LEU A 88 -1.43 1.52 19.18
C LEU A 88 -2.86 1.30 18.70
N PRO A 89 -3.84 2.14 19.14
CA PRO A 89 -5.12 2.18 18.45
C PRO A 89 -4.92 2.41 16.97
N THR A 90 -5.49 1.55 16.13
CA THR A 90 -5.22 1.55 14.70
C THR A 90 -6.53 1.54 13.92
N TRP A 91 -6.64 2.45 12.98
CA TRP A 91 -7.68 2.50 11.97
C TRP A 91 -7.10 2.10 10.61
N VAL A 92 -7.80 1.26 9.87
CA VAL A 92 -7.38 0.78 8.56
C VAL A 92 -8.52 0.93 7.56
N GLY A 93 -8.26 1.62 6.45
CA GLY A 93 -9.15 1.66 5.29
C GLY A 93 -8.52 0.95 4.09
N HIS A 94 -9.32 0.20 3.31
CA HIS A 94 -8.85 -0.48 2.11
C HIS A 94 -9.97 -0.54 1.08
N GLY A 95 -9.67 -0.28 -0.20
CA GLY A 95 -10.60 -0.51 -1.29
C GLY A 95 -10.68 -2.01 -1.64
N ASP A 96 -11.87 -2.52 -1.91
CA ASP A 96 -12.05 -3.96 -2.21
C ASP A 96 -11.60 -4.34 -3.63
N VAL A 97 -11.52 -3.34 -4.54
CA VAL A 97 -11.02 -3.52 -5.90
C VAL A 97 -9.61 -2.98 -6.10
N ASP A 98 -8.86 -2.77 -5.00
CA ASP A 98 -7.45 -2.37 -5.04
C ASP A 98 -6.61 -3.40 -5.83
N ARG A 99 -6.03 -2.95 -6.94
CA ARG A 99 -5.21 -3.78 -7.84
C ARG A 99 -3.72 -3.60 -7.62
N LEU A 100 -3.30 -2.62 -6.81
CA LEU A 100 -1.91 -2.41 -6.44
C LEU A 100 -1.54 -3.20 -5.19
N VAL A 101 -2.42 -3.14 -4.18
CA VAL A 101 -2.29 -3.87 -2.93
C VAL A 101 -3.59 -4.62 -2.69
N PRO A 102 -3.62 -5.94 -2.88
CA PRO A 102 -4.85 -6.71 -2.72
C PRO A 102 -5.46 -6.53 -1.32
N VAL A 103 -6.78 -6.45 -1.22
CA VAL A 103 -7.51 -6.18 0.04
C VAL A 103 -7.13 -7.14 1.17
N TRP A 104 -6.80 -8.41 0.85
CA TRP A 104 -6.35 -9.40 1.81
C TRP A 104 -5.01 -9.02 2.48
N ALA A 105 -4.19 -8.15 1.85
CA ALA A 105 -2.92 -7.73 2.42
C ALA A 105 -3.09 -6.95 3.74
N SER A 106 -4.25 -6.37 4.01
CA SER A 106 -4.56 -5.73 5.30
C SER A 106 -5.23 -6.64 6.33
N GLU A 107 -5.58 -7.89 5.98
CA GLU A 107 -6.21 -8.85 6.91
C GLU A 107 -5.39 -9.14 8.18
N PRO A 108 -4.04 -9.20 8.13
CA PRO A 108 -3.26 -9.38 9.35
C PRO A 108 -3.57 -8.36 10.45
N LEU A 109 -4.07 -7.17 10.09
CA LEU A 109 -4.45 -6.14 11.06
C LEU A 109 -5.81 -6.39 11.74
N GLU A 110 -6.65 -7.30 11.27
CA GLU A 110 -7.98 -7.57 11.84
C GLU A 110 -7.91 -7.94 13.32
N SER A 111 -6.84 -8.60 13.74
CA SER A 111 -6.67 -9.06 15.12
C SER A 111 -6.25 -7.96 16.10
N VAL A 112 -5.73 -6.83 15.60
CA VAL A 112 -5.12 -5.76 16.41
C VAL A 112 -5.68 -4.37 16.11
N ALA A 113 -6.28 -4.14 14.95
CA ALA A 113 -6.90 -2.87 14.60
C ALA A 113 -8.18 -2.65 15.40
N ALA A 114 -8.37 -1.41 15.89
CA ALA A 114 -9.63 -0.99 16.49
C ALA A 114 -10.74 -0.90 15.43
N VAL A 115 -10.37 -0.51 14.21
CA VAL A 115 -11.25 -0.44 13.04
C VAL A 115 -10.48 -0.95 11.82
N ARG A 116 -11.04 -1.92 11.10
CA ARG A 116 -10.67 -2.23 9.72
C ARG A 116 -11.91 -2.09 8.85
N LYS A 117 -11.87 -1.19 7.89
CA LYS A 117 -12.99 -0.90 6.98
C LYS A 117 -12.58 -1.16 5.55
N VAL A 118 -13.38 -1.97 4.87
CA VAL A 118 -13.26 -2.23 3.44
C VAL A 118 -14.33 -1.43 2.70
N TYR A 119 -13.93 -0.68 1.69
CA TYR A 119 -14.81 0.19 0.92
C TYR A 119 -15.12 -0.46 -0.43
N ASP A 120 -16.39 -0.69 -0.67
CA ASP A 120 -16.92 -1.34 -1.87
C ASP A 120 -16.72 -0.48 -3.13
N GLY A 121 -16.16 -1.10 -4.17
CA GLY A 121 -15.91 -0.46 -5.46
C GLY A 121 -14.74 0.53 -5.51
N LEU A 122 -13.98 0.70 -4.41
CA LEU A 122 -12.85 1.64 -4.38
C LEU A 122 -11.51 0.97 -4.68
N GLY A 123 -10.62 1.74 -5.34
CA GLY A 123 -9.25 1.34 -5.64
C GLY A 123 -8.26 1.58 -4.50
N HIS A 124 -6.98 1.71 -4.86
CA HIS A 124 -5.88 1.90 -3.90
C HIS A 124 -5.95 3.24 -3.17
N GLU A 125 -6.21 4.30 -3.91
CA GLU A 125 -6.18 5.69 -3.44
C GLU A 125 -7.54 6.13 -2.87
N ILE A 126 -8.01 5.47 -1.80
CA ILE A 126 -9.36 5.67 -1.24
C ILE A 126 -9.69 7.13 -0.88
N LEU A 127 -8.68 7.96 -0.57
CA LEU A 127 -8.86 9.38 -0.28
C LEU A 127 -8.99 10.25 -1.53
N ASN A 128 -8.58 9.72 -2.70
CA ASN A 128 -8.71 10.38 -3.99
C ASN A 128 -9.94 9.91 -4.79
N GLU A 129 -10.71 9.00 -4.23
CA GLU A 129 -12.00 8.56 -4.77
C GLU A 129 -13.07 9.66 -4.64
N PRO A 130 -14.17 9.61 -5.39
CA PRO A 130 -15.27 10.60 -5.27
C PRO A 130 -15.81 10.76 -3.85
N VAL A 131 -15.75 9.71 -3.04
CA VAL A 131 -16.17 9.71 -1.62
C VAL A 131 -15.01 9.96 -0.65
N GLY A 132 -13.84 10.35 -1.16
CA GLY A 132 -12.62 10.49 -0.35
C GLY A 132 -12.73 11.49 0.80
N LEU A 133 -13.51 12.57 0.64
CA LEU A 133 -13.76 13.51 1.72
C LEU A 133 -14.59 12.90 2.85
N ASP A 134 -15.60 12.09 2.54
CA ASP A 134 -16.40 11.38 3.56
C ASP A 134 -15.51 10.40 4.34
N ILE A 135 -14.58 9.72 3.65
CA ILE A 135 -13.59 8.83 4.29
C ILE A 135 -12.64 9.62 5.18
N ALA A 136 -12.17 10.79 4.72
CA ALA A 136 -11.32 11.65 5.53
C ALA A 136 -12.04 12.14 6.80
N ASP A 137 -13.31 12.49 6.71
CA ASP A 137 -14.14 12.88 7.85
C ASP A 137 -14.33 11.70 8.83
N GLU A 138 -14.55 10.47 8.33
CA GLU A 138 -14.57 9.28 9.18
C GLU A 138 -13.25 9.07 9.94
N MET A 139 -12.12 9.22 9.24
CA MET A 139 -10.79 9.12 9.86
C MET A 139 -10.61 10.17 10.94
N ALA A 140 -10.98 11.43 10.66
CA ALA A 140 -10.89 12.55 11.60
C ALA A 140 -11.74 12.29 12.84
N ALA A 141 -13.00 11.90 12.67
CA ALA A 141 -13.91 11.58 13.77
C ALA A 141 -13.37 10.42 14.65
N TRP A 142 -12.80 9.38 14.04
CA TRP A 142 -12.17 8.29 14.78
C TRP A 142 -10.95 8.76 15.56
N ILE A 143 -10.10 9.65 15.00
CA ILE A 143 -8.95 10.22 15.67
C ILE A 143 -9.39 11.05 16.89
N GLU A 144 -10.38 11.95 16.71
CA GLU A 144 -10.93 12.78 17.78
C GLU A 144 -11.48 11.93 18.92
N GLN A 145 -12.29 10.93 18.61
CA GLN A 145 -12.82 9.99 19.60
C GLN A 145 -11.70 9.24 20.35
N THR A 146 -10.67 8.80 19.62
CA THR A 146 -9.56 8.03 20.21
C THR A 146 -8.70 8.88 21.13
N LEU A 147 -8.54 10.16 20.83
CA LEU A 147 -7.76 11.11 21.62
C LEU A 147 -8.58 11.84 22.69
N GLY A 148 -9.90 11.73 22.69
CA GLY A 148 -10.79 12.41 23.60
C GLY A 148 -10.87 13.92 23.36
N LEU A 149 -10.81 14.35 22.09
CA LEU A 149 -10.87 15.74 21.65
C LEU A 149 -12.32 16.18 21.41
#